data_ec5704beaf11f009193be8051ff3a200
#
_entry.id   ec5704beaf11f009193be8051ff3a200
#
_cell.length_a   1.000
_cell.length_b   1.000
_cell.length_c   1.000
_cell.angle_alpha   90.00
_cell.angle_beta   90.00
_cell.angle_gamma   90.00
#
_symmetry.space_group_name_H-M   'P 1'
#
loop_
_entity.id
_entity.type
_entity.pdbx_description
1 polymer ?
#
loop_
_entity_poly.entity_id
_entity_poly.type
_entity_poly.pdbx_seq_one_letter_code
_entity_poly.pdbx_strand_id
1 'polypeptide(L)'
;MIVTLAEVLQDALKNRYAVAGLVCLGWEDMRAYARAAEAEGVPVILQAGPGCRAHTPIPVLATMMRSVAESVSVPVVVHLDHSRDLEECRTAIEAGFTGVMYDGSRLSLEENIRCTSEVVRMAHAAGISVEGEIGFVGYAAGESSAGTDPEEARRFAIETGVDAMAISIGNVHLQTDSQTDLDEELLARIEAGTEVPLVIHGGTGVPVAQRAALARGSAICKYNIGTELRQAFGRDLRRVLAEHPQRFDRIEIFSDLEGRIVSRTRELLRAL
;
A
#
# COMPACT_ATOMS: atom_id res chain seq x y z
N MET A 1 14.60 -5.23 -8.12
CA MET A 1 15.47 -4.06 -7.79
C MET A 1 14.82 -3.26 -6.67
N ILE A 2 15.52 -3.04 -5.56
CA ILE A 2 14.99 -2.28 -4.41
C ILE A 2 15.07 -0.78 -4.71
N VAL A 3 13.96 -0.06 -4.49
CA VAL A 3 13.82 1.39 -4.69
C VAL A 3 13.00 2.01 -3.56
N THR A 4 13.02 3.33 -3.45
CA THR A 4 12.21 4.08 -2.48
C THR A 4 10.77 4.30 -2.98
N LEU A 5 9.87 4.63 -2.05
CA LEU A 5 8.48 4.98 -2.40
C LEU A 5 8.44 6.23 -3.29
N ALA A 6 9.24 7.25 -2.97
CA ALA A 6 9.31 8.49 -3.76
C ALA A 6 9.69 8.23 -5.22
N GLU A 7 10.71 7.37 -5.47
CA GLU A 7 11.14 7.07 -6.84
C GLU A 7 10.00 6.50 -7.69
N VAL A 8 9.24 5.54 -7.19
CA VAL A 8 8.16 4.93 -7.98
C VAL A 8 6.93 5.83 -8.09
N LEU A 9 6.59 6.63 -7.06
CA LEU A 9 5.41 7.47 -7.11
C LEU A 9 5.63 8.77 -7.90
N GLN A 10 6.82 9.32 -7.91
CA GLN A 10 7.17 10.45 -8.79
C GLN A 10 7.16 10.04 -10.26
N ASP A 11 7.64 8.83 -10.57
CA ASP A 11 7.55 8.29 -11.94
C ASP A 11 6.09 8.04 -12.33
N ALA A 12 5.28 7.47 -11.42
CA ALA A 12 3.85 7.24 -11.63
C ALA A 12 3.09 8.55 -11.90
N LEU A 13 3.34 9.60 -11.08
CA LEU A 13 2.73 10.93 -11.26
C LEU A 13 3.08 11.53 -12.63
N LYS A 14 4.35 11.47 -13.02
CA LYS A 14 4.84 11.99 -14.29
C LYS A 14 4.26 11.26 -15.51
N ASN A 15 4.14 9.94 -15.41
CA ASN A 15 3.76 9.08 -16.53
C ASN A 15 2.27 8.66 -16.51
N ARG A 16 1.49 9.18 -15.53
CA ARG A 16 0.03 9.00 -15.44
C ARG A 16 -0.41 7.55 -15.31
N TYR A 17 0.14 6.85 -14.32
CA TYR A 17 -0.29 5.53 -13.87
C TYR A 17 -0.27 5.45 -12.34
N ALA A 18 -0.80 4.37 -11.75
CA ALA A 18 -0.70 4.14 -10.33
C ALA A 18 0.03 2.82 -10.02
N VAL A 19 0.74 2.79 -8.89
CA VAL A 19 1.45 1.62 -8.41
C VAL A 19 0.59 0.89 -7.36
N ALA A 20 0.50 -0.44 -7.47
CA ALA A 20 -0.19 -1.24 -6.48
C ALA A 20 0.63 -1.37 -5.19
N GLY A 21 0.06 -0.92 -4.07
CA GLY A 21 0.50 -1.23 -2.73
C GLY A 21 -0.17 -2.52 -2.25
N LEU A 22 0.53 -3.65 -2.32
CA LEU A 22 -0.03 -4.97 -2.06
C LEU A 22 0.25 -5.43 -0.64
N VAL A 23 -0.82 -5.65 0.13
CA VAL A 23 -0.72 -6.05 1.53
C VAL A 23 -0.26 -7.50 1.63
N CYS A 24 0.95 -7.70 2.14
CA CYS A 24 1.56 -9.00 2.37
C CYS A 24 1.15 -9.54 3.75
N LEU A 25 0.90 -10.84 3.83
CA LEU A 25 0.65 -11.55 5.09
C LEU A 25 1.71 -12.63 5.38
N GLY A 26 2.45 -13.07 4.34
CA GLY A 26 3.47 -14.07 4.47
C GLY A 26 4.45 -14.08 3.29
N TRP A 27 5.38 -15.02 3.33
CA TRP A 27 6.41 -15.21 2.31
C TRP A 27 5.84 -15.47 0.92
N GLU A 28 4.79 -16.27 0.84
CA GLU A 28 4.15 -16.70 -0.41
C GLU A 28 3.52 -15.51 -1.15
N ASP A 29 2.89 -14.59 -0.40
CA ASP A 29 2.31 -13.36 -0.97
C ASP A 29 3.41 -12.49 -1.56
N MET A 30 4.46 -12.20 -0.77
CA MET A 30 5.58 -11.34 -1.19
C MET A 30 6.20 -11.83 -2.49
N ARG A 31 6.46 -13.14 -2.57
CA ARG A 31 7.07 -13.78 -3.73
C ARG A 31 6.15 -13.78 -4.94
N ALA A 32 4.88 -14.10 -4.75
CA ALA A 32 3.89 -14.10 -5.82
C ALA A 32 3.67 -12.70 -6.40
N TYR A 33 3.61 -11.67 -5.56
CA TYR A 33 3.42 -10.28 -5.99
C TYR A 33 4.61 -9.76 -6.79
N ALA A 34 5.82 -10.02 -6.31
CA ALA A 34 7.03 -9.62 -7.03
C ALA A 34 7.17 -10.33 -8.39
N ARG A 35 6.87 -11.63 -8.46
CA ARG A 35 6.84 -12.40 -9.72
C ARG A 35 5.78 -11.89 -10.69
N ALA A 36 4.61 -11.52 -10.18
CA ALA A 36 3.55 -10.95 -11.00
C ALA A 36 3.99 -9.59 -11.59
N ALA A 37 4.59 -8.73 -10.77
CA ALA A 37 5.13 -7.44 -11.20
C ALA A 37 6.23 -7.60 -12.25
N GLU A 38 7.16 -8.53 -12.05
CA GLU A 38 8.20 -8.85 -13.03
C GLU A 38 7.64 -9.36 -14.37
N ALA A 39 6.62 -10.23 -14.31
CA ALA A 39 5.96 -10.75 -15.51
C ALA A 39 5.21 -9.66 -16.31
N GLU A 40 4.73 -8.61 -15.64
CA GLU A 40 4.08 -7.46 -16.29
C GLU A 40 5.06 -6.30 -16.58
N GLY A 41 6.29 -6.35 -16.07
CA GLY A 41 7.30 -5.31 -16.26
C GLY A 41 6.96 -3.99 -15.55
N VAL A 42 6.24 -4.04 -14.42
CA VAL A 42 5.76 -2.87 -13.67
C VAL A 42 6.31 -2.82 -12.24
N PRO A 43 6.40 -1.64 -11.61
CA PRO A 43 6.77 -1.53 -10.21
C PRO A 43 5.70 -2.10 -9.27
N VAL A 44 6.10 -2.49 -8.06
CA VAL A 44 5.19 -2.92 -6.99
C VAL A 44 5.66 -2.47 -5.62
N ILE A 45 4.72 -2.19 -4.73
CA ILE A 45 4.98 -1.86 -3.32
C ILE A 45 4.51 -3.06 -2.47
N LEU A 46 5.45 -3.74 -1.82
CA LEU A 46 5.16 -4.77 -0.84
C LEU A 46 4.91 -4.10 0.51
N GLN A 47 3.71 -4.31 1.09
CA GLN A 47 3.27 -3.61 2.29
C GLN A 47 3.15 -4.52 3.50
N ALA A 48 3.85 -4.16 4.59
CA ALA A 48 3.74 -4.79 5.90
C ALA A 48 2.75 -4.01 6.78
N GLY A 49 1.46 -4.35 6.72
CA GLY A 49 0.41 -3.74 7.53
C GLY A 49 0.38 -4.26 8.98
N PRO A 50 -0.44 -3.66 9.87
CA PRO A 50 -0.49 -4.00 11.30
C PRO A 50 -0.70 -5.49 11.59
N GLY A 51 -1.61 -6.16 10.86
CA GLY A 51 -1.86 -7.59 11.05
C GLY A 51 -0.66 -8.47 10.67
N CYS A 52 0.09 -8.08 9.63
CA CYS A 52 1.31 -8.78 9.23
C CYS A 52 2.39 -8.64 10.31
N ARG A 53 2.58 -7.42 10.84
CA ARG A 53 3.58 -7.15 11.89
C ARG A 53 3.24 -7.77 13.23
N ALA A 54 1.97 -7.90 13.56
CA ALA A 54 1.52 -8.63 14.75
C ALA A 54 1.82 -10.13 14.66
N HIS A 55 1.89 -10.68 13.45
CA HIS A 55 2.20 -12.07 13.20
C HIS A 55 3.72 -12.32 13.05
N THR A 56 4.43 -11.44 12.37
CA THR A 56 5.84 -11.61 12.02
C THR A 56 6.63 -10.35 12.37
N PRO A 57 7.70 -10.44 13.18
CA PRO A 57 8.49 -9.27 13.59
C PRO A 57 9.10 -8.49 12.42
N ILE A 58 9.17 -7.16 12.55
CA ILE A 58 9.69 -6.24 11.52
C ILE A 58 11.05 -6.66 10.94
N PRO A 59 12.08 -7.04 11.72
CA PRO A 59 13.35 -7.45 11.13
C PRO A 59 13.29 -8.71 10.25
N VAL A 60 12.36 -9.62 10.59
CA VAL A 60 12.11 -10.83 9.77
C VAL A 60 11.40 -10.44 8.48
N LEU A 61 10.35 -9.58 8.57
CA LEU A 61 9.65 -9.05 7.40
C LEU A 61 10.60 -8.32 6.46
N ALA A 62 11.46 -7.44 7.00
CA ALA A 62 12.45 -6.72 6.21
C ALA A 62 13.35 -7.67 5.42
N THR A 63 13.88 -8.71 6.08
CA THR A 63 14.74 -9.70 5.43
C THR A 63 14.01 -10.44 4.30
N MET A 64 12.79 -10.92 4.54
CA MET A 64 11.99 -11.62 3.53
C MET A 64 11.64 -10.71 2.36
N MET A 65 11.11 -9.52 2.62
CA MET A 65 10.69 -8.57 1.59
C MET A 65 11.86 -8.09 0.74
N ARG A 66 13.01 -7.80 1.36
CA ARG A 66 14.23 -7.41 0.64
C ARG A 66 14.77 -8.54 -0.22
N SER A 67 14.83 -9.77 0.32
CA SER A 67 15.26 -10.95 -0.45
C SER A 67 14.39 -11.16 -1.70
N VAL A 68 13.07 -11.00 -1.57
CA VAL A 68 12.15 -11.06 -2.70
C VAL A 68 12.37 -9.91 -3.69
N ALA A 69 12.54 -8.68 -3.20
CA ALA A 69 12.77 -7.49 -4.03
C ALA A 69 14.09 -7.59 -4.82
N GLU A 70 15.12 -8.21 -4.24
CA GLU A 70 16.41 -8.46 -4.89
C GLU A 70 16.35 -9.57 -5.95
N SER A 71 15.35 -10.46 -5.88
CA SER A 71 15.19 -11.59 -6.80
C SER A 71 14.55 -11.23 -8.13
N VAL A 72 14.06 -10.01 -8.30
CA VAL A 72 13.37 -9.53 -9.51
C VAL A 72 14.04 -8.30 -10.12
N SER A 73 13.82 -8.07 -11.41
CA SER A 73 14.43 -6.98 -12.18
C SER A 73 13.63 -5.67 -12.13
N VAL A 74 12.34 -5.73 -11.79
CA VAL A 74 11.45 -4.56 -11.69
C VAL A 74 11.65 -3.80 -10.37
N PRO A 75 11.26 -2.50 -10.31
CA PRO A 75 11.30 -1.73 -9.08
C PRO A 75 10.36 -2.30 -8.00
N VAL A 76 10.88 -2.53 -6.80
CA VAL A 76 10.11 -3.01 -5.63
C VAL A 76 10.39 -2.12 -4.43
N VAL A 77 9.34 -1.62 -3.83
CA VAL A 77 9.38 -0.88 -2.56
C VAL A 77 9.07 -1.82 -1.41
N VAL A 78 9.88 -1.77 -0.35
CA VAL A 78 9.63 -2.46 0.91
C VAL A 78 9.04 -1.46 1.89
N HIS A 79 7.73 -1.56 2.16
CA HIS A 79 6.96 -0.50 2.80
C HIS A 79 6.32 -0.93 4.13
N LEU A 80 6.57 -0.13 5.19
CA LEU A 80 5.84 -0.21 6.45
C LEU A 80 4.51 0.54 6.30
N ASP A 81 3.38 -0.14 6.50
CA ASP A 81 2.03 0.38 6.26
C ASP A 81 1.27 0.60 7.58
N HIS A 82 0.67 1.78 7.77
CA HIS A 82 -0.10 2.17 8.96
C HIS A 82 0.63 1.98 10.32
N SER A 83 1.81 2.53 10.47
CA SER A 83 2.42 2.66 11.81
C SER A 83 1.87 3.88 12.54
N ARG A 84 1.59 3.73 13.84
CA ARG A 84 1.16 4.80 14.76
C ARG A 84 2.18 5.05 15.85
N ASP A 85 3.33 4.42 15.74
CA ASP A 85 4.40 4.49 16.72
C ASP A 85 5.70 4.94 16.04
N LEU A 86 6.30 6.00 16.58
CA LEU A 86 7.58 6.54 16.12
C LEU A 86 8.71 5.52 16.23
N GLU A 87 8.70 4.68 17.27
CA GLU A 87 9.73 3.67 17.49
C GLU A 87 9.55 2.50 16.51
N GLU A 88 8.32 2.15 16.15
CA GLU A 88 8.05 1.18 15.10
C GLU A 88 8.57 1.67 13.73
N CYS A 89 8.36 2.95 13.41
CA CYS A 89 8.95 3.57 12.21
C CYS A 89 10.48 3.52 12.24
N ARG A 90 11.11 3.85 13.37
CA ARG A 90 12.57 3.77 13.54
C ARG A 90 13.07 2.34 13.32
N THR A 91 12.44 1.36 13.95
CA THR A 91 12.78 -0.06 13.80
C THR A 91 12.70 -0.51 12.33
N ALA A 92 11.70 -0.07 11.58
CA ALA A 92 11.56 -0.38 10.17
C ALA A 92 12.67 0.26 9.31
N ILE A 93 12.98 1.54 9.58
CA ILE A 93 14.08 2.26 8.92
C ILE A 93 15.41 1.51 9.14
N GLU A 94 15.73 1.17 10.38
CA GLU A 94 16.96 0.45 10.76
C GLU A 94 17.01 -0.98 10.17
N ALA A 95 15.84 -1.63 10.04
CA ALA A 95 15.75 -2.97 9.43
C ALA A 95 15.87 -2.94 7.90
N GLY A 96 15.82 -1.76 7.25
CA GLY A 96 16.04 -1.59 5.82
C GLY A 96 14.76 -1.59 4.98
N PHE A 97 13.65 -1.15 5.54
CA PHE A 97 12.49 -0.73 4.75
C PHE A 97 12.87 0.49 3.89
N THR A 98 12.28 0.63 2.72
CA THR A 98 12.56 1.72 1.77
C THR A 98 11.43 2.75 1.66
N GLY A 99 10.34 2.48 2.35
CA GLY A 99 9.23 3.39 2.60
C GLY A 99 8.62 3.09 3.96
N VAL A 100 8.24 4.12 4.70
CA VAL A 100 7.53 4.00 5.97
C VAL A 100 6.31 4.91 5.97
N MET A 101 5.20 4.43 6.53
CA MET A 101 4.01 5.24 6.72
C MET A 101 3.80 5.52 8.21
N TYR A 102 3.59 6.80 8.54
CA TYR A 102 3.08 7.21 9.84
C TYR A 102 1.59 7.58 9.72
N ASP A 103 0.74 6.84 10.43
CA ASP A 103 -0.71 7.03 10.48
C ASP A 103 -1.09 7.87 11.70
N GLY A 104 -1.05 9.19 11.55
CA GLY A 104 -1.51 10.16 12.55
C GLY A 104 -2.97 10.61 12.36
N SER A 105 -3.75 9.93 11.52
CA SER A 105 -5.12 10.32 11.12
C SER A 105 -6.13 10.44 12.28
N ARG A 106 -5.80 9.87 13.44
CA ARG A 106 -6.60 9.97 14.67
C ARG A 106 -6.15 11.05 15.64
N LEU A 107 -5.07 11.73 15.35
CA LEU A 107 -4.53 12.84 16.14
C LEU A 107 -5.14 14.16 15.67
N SER A 108 -4.93 15.24 16.46
CA SER A 108 -5.16 16.59 15.95
C SER A 108 -4.22 16.88 14.77
N LEU A 109 -4.57 17.82 13.90
CA LEU A 109 -3.72 18.21 12.77
C LEU A 109 -2.31 18.57 13.22
N GLU A 110 -2.18 19.38 14.28
CA GLU A 110 -0.90 19.84 14.83
C GLU A 110 -0.05 18.66 15.34
N GLU A 111 -0.66 17.71 16.03
CA GLU A 111 0.06 16.52 16.51
C GLU A 111 0.43 15.58 15.36
N ASN A 112 -0.46 15.41 14.38
CA ASN A 112 -0.16 14.63 13.18
C ASN A 112 1.03 15.23 12.43
N ILE A 113 1.00 16.53 12.16
CA ILE A 113 2.12 17.27 11.53
C ILE A 113 3.41 17.07 12.34
N ARG A 114 3.37 17.28 13.65
CA ARG A 114 4.55 17.14 14.51
C ARG A 114 5.15 15.73 14.45
N CYS A 115 4.33 14.70 14.63
CA CYS A 115 4.81 13.31 14.64
C CYS A 115 5.28 12.86 13.25
N THR A 116 4.52 13.20 12.20
CA THR A 116 4.90 12.86 10.81
C THR A 116 6.19 13.55 10.41
N SER A 117 6.39 14.82 10.76
CA SER A 117 7.65 15.54 10.50
C SER A 117 8.84 14.89 11.21
N GLU A 118 8.65 14.33 12.41
CA GLU A 118 9.70 13.59 13.10
C GLU A 118 10.09 12.32 12.35
N VAL A 119 9.10 11.57 11.83
CA VAL A 119 9.35 10.39 10.97
C VAL A 119 10.05 10.81 9.68
N VAL A 120 9.59 11.88 9.01
CA VAL A 120 10.22 12.41 7.79
C VAL A 120 11.68 12.74 8.04
N ARG A 121 12.00 13.44 9.11
CA ARG A 121 13.39 13.76 9.46
C ARG A 121 14.25 12.52 9.65
N MET A 122 13.74 11.48 10.34
CA MET A 122 14.48 10.23 10.56
C MET A 122 14.66 9.45 9.25
N ALA A 123 13.60 9.30 8.48
CA ALA A 123 13.60 8.52 7.24
C ALA A 123 14.44 9.18 6.14
N HIS A 124 14.29 10.49 5.92
CA HIS A 124 15.07 11.22 4.93
C HIS A 124 16.57 11.24 5.26
N ALA A 125 16.95 11.28 6.54
CA ALA A 125 18.34 11.13 6.95
C ALA A 125 18.94 9.75 6.59
N ALA A 126 18.11 8.74 6.43
CA ALA A 126 18.48 7.40 5.99
C ALA A 126 18.24 7.15 4.47
N GLY A 127 17.81 8.17 3.73
CA GLY A 127 17.46 8.03 2.30
C GLY A 127 16.19 7.22 2.04
N ILE A 128 15.23 7.25 2.97
CA ILE A 128 13.97 6.48 2.95
C ILE A 128 12.81 7.44 2.83
N SER A 129 11.79 7.06 2.05
CA SER A 129 10.60 7.87 1.81
C SER A 129 9.54 7.69 2.89
N VAL A 130 8.70 8.73 3.07
CA VAL A 130 7.61 8.72 4.04
C VAL A 130 6.25 8.95 3.37
N GLU A 131 5.29 8.10 3.73
CA GLU A 131 3.86 8.32 3.51
C GLU A 131 3.23 8.83 4.81
N GLY A 132 2.37 9.86 4.70
CA GLY A 132 1.55 10.32 5.80
C GLY A 132 0.07 10.19 5.47
N GLU A 133 -0.82 10.24 6.47
CA GLU A 133 -2.28 10.21 6.26
C GLU A 133 -2.93 11.45 6.84
N ILE A 134 -3.83 12.08 6.06
CA ILE A 134 -4.66 13.21 6.45
C ILE A 134 -6.13 12.94 6.12
N GLY A 135 -7.03 13.31 7.04
CA GLY A 135 -8.36 12.73 7.12
C GLY A 135 -8.29 11.35 7.78
N PHE A 136 -9.37 10.60 7.79
CA PHE A 136 -9.42 9.27 8.39
C PHE A 136 -10.17 8.32 7.47
N VAL A 137 -9.51 7.24 7.04
CA VAL A 137 -10.14 6.18 6.28
C VAL A 137 -10.74 5.14 7.23
N GLY A 138 -12.06 5.07 7.25
CA GLY A 138 -12.81 4.14 8.11
C GLY A 138 -12.74 2.69 7.65
N TYR A 139 -13.53 1.84 8.31
CA TYR A 139 -13.58 0.40 8.08
C TYR A 139 -15.00 -0.05 7.73
N ALA A 140 -15.16 -0.96 6.79
CA ALA A 140 -16.48 -1.46 6.32
C ALA A 140 -17.37 -2.02 7.45
N ALA A 141 -16.78 -2.59 8.50
CA ALA A 141 -17.48 -3.12 9.68
C ALA A 141 -17.05 -2.38 10.96
N GLY A 142 -16.95 -1.05 10.91
CA GLY A 142 -16.44 -0.29 12.06
C GLY A 142 -16.69 1.20 11.95
N GLU A 143 -15.66 1.96 12.25
CA GLU A 143 -15.68 3.41 12.30
C GLU A 143 -15.84 4.03 10.90
N SER A 144 -16.68 5.05 10.78
CA SER A 144 -16.91 5.77 9.53
C SER A 144 -15.70 6.62 9.14
N SER A 145 -15.48 6.79 7.85
CA SER A 145 -14.45 7.70 7.32
C SER A 145 -14.74 9.15 7.70
N ALA A 146 -13.68 9.93 7.96
CA ALA A 146 -13.72 11.38 8.01
C ALA A 146 -12.96 11.91 6.78
N GLY A 147 -13.67 12.66 5.93
CA GLY A 147 -13.11 13.21 4.69
C GLY A 147 -11.92 14.13 4.95
N THR A 148 -10.99 14.15 4.01
CA THR A 148 -9.83 15.05 4.04
C THR A 148 -10.26 16.49 3.77
N ASP A 149 -9.93 17.42 4.66
CA ASP A 149 -10.07 18.85 4.39
C ASP A 149 -8.94 19.32 3.45
N PRO A 150 -9.22 20.01 2.34
CA PRO A 150 -8.21 20.42 1.38
C PRO A 150 -7.16 21.39 1.93
N GLU A 151 -7.55 22.31 2.85
CA GLU A 151 -6.59 23.25 3.45
C GLU A 151 -5.70 22.55 4.48
N GLU A 152 -6.27 21.60 5.26
CA GLU A 152 -5.47 20.76 6.15
C GLU A 152 -4.50 19.87 5.36
N ALA A 153 -4.91 19.31 4.23
CA ALA A 153 -4.05 18.53 3.34
C ALA A 153 -2.88 19.36 2.80
N ARG A 154 -3.17 20.60 2.36
CA ARG A 154 -2.14 21.54 1.90
C ARG A 154 -1.14 21.87 3.01
N ARG A 155 -1.62 22.20 4.21
CA ARG A 155 -0.76 22.47 5.37
C ARG A 155 0.08 21.25 5.72
N PHE A 156 -0.55 20.08 5.82
CA PHE A 156 0.12 18.83 6.14
C PHE A 156 1.26 18.53 5.16
N ALA A 157 1.01 18.61 3.87
CA ALA A 157 2.02 18.36 2.84
C ALA A 157 3.24 19.32 2.98
N ILE A 158 2.98 20.63 3.16
CA ILE A 158 4.03 21.64 3.25
C ILE A 158 4.82 21.52 4.55
N GLU A 159 4.14 21.34 5.69
CA GLU A 159 4.77 21.39 7.01
C GLU A 159 5.48 20.08 7.35
N THR A 160 5.04 18.94 6.81
CA THR A 160 5.67 17.63 7.05
C THR A 160 6.78 17.29 6.06
N GLY A 161 6.61 17.66 4.79
CA GLY A 161 7.50 17.27 3.71
C GLY A 161 7.43 15.77 3.37
N VAL A 162 6.25 15.12 3.51
CA VAL A 162 6.04 13.73 3.12
C VAL A 162 6.21 13.52 1.61
N ASP A 163 6.63 12.33 1.22
CA ASP A 163 6.83 11.94 -0.18
C ASP A 163 5.54 11.41 -0.84
N ALA A 164 4.57 11.03 -0.03
CA ALA A 164 3.24 10.58 -0.46
C ALA A 164 2.20 10.89 0.63
N MET A 165 0.97 11.15 0.24
CA MET A 165 -0.11 11.52 1.16
C MET A 165 -1.35 10.68 0.92
N ALA A 166 -1.70 9.85 1.90
CA ALA A 166 -2.96 9.12 1.91
C ALA A 166 -4.11 10.06 2.29
N ILE A 167 -5.20 9.98 1.52
CA ILE A 167 -6.38 10.82 1.65
C ILE A 167 -7.67 10.01 1.81
N SER A 168 -8.66 10.63 2.44
CA SER A 168 -10.01 10.08 2.62
C SER A 168 -11.01 10.89 1.79
N ILE A 169 -11.48 10.31 0.69
CA ILE A 169 -12.44 10.89 -0.25
C ILE A 169 -13.64 9.95 -0.53
N GLY A 170 -14.06 9.20 0.49
CA GLY A 170 -15.12 8.19 0.40
C GLY A 170 -14.60 6.75 0.38
N ASN A 171 -13.31 6.52 0.28
CA ASN A 171 -12.68 5.21 0.39
C ASN A 171 -12.81 4.63 1.80
N VAL A 172 -12.85 3.29 1.88
CA VAL A 172 -13.09 2.55 3.12
C VAL A 172 -12.22 1.29 3.16
N HIS A 173 -11.60 1.00 4.30
CA HIS A 173 -10.83 -0.22 4.51
C HIS A 173 -11.69 -1.49 4.57
N LEU A 174 -11.10 -2.61 4.17
CA LEU A 174 -11.66 -3.96 4.29
C LEU A 174 -13.00 -4.16 3.57
N GLN A 175 -13.32 -3.34 2.58
CA GLN A 175 -14.47 -3.59 1.72
C GLN A 175 -14.31 -4.89 0.94
N THR A 176 -15.39 -5.65 0.86
CA THR A 176 -15.46 -6.93 0.14
C THR A 176 -16.01 -6.80 -1.27
N ASP A 177 -16.68 -5.69 -1.54
CA ASP A 177 -17.32 -5.37 -2.80
C ASP A 177 -16.77 -4.08 -3.41
N SER A 178 -16.68 -4.01 -4.73
CA SER A 178 -16.22 -2.81 -5.46
C SER A 178 -17.39 -1.85 -5.69
N GLN A 179 -17.81 -1.16 -4.65
CA GLN A 179 -18.98 -0.24 -4.66
C GLN A 179 -18.67 1.15 -4.07
N THR A 180 -17.38 1.42 -3.78
CA THR A 180 -16.96 2.74 -3.29
C THR A 180 -17.08 3.75 -4.40
N ASP A 181 -17.80 4.82 -4.15
CA ASP A 181 -17.82 6.01 -5.00
C ASP A 181 -16.90 7.06 -4.38
N LEU A 182 -15.82 7.38 -5.09
CA LEU A 182 -14.86 8.38 -4.64
C LEU A 182 -15.36 9.79 -5.01
N ASP A 183 -15.26 10.72 -4.07
CA ASP A 183 -15.59 12.13 -4.27
C ASP A 183 -14.52 12.82 -5.12
N GLU A 184 -14.75 12.84 -6.44
CA GLU A 184 -13.81 13.44 -7.41
C GLU A 184 -13.79 14.97 -7.33
N GLU A 185 -14.86 15.63 -6.84
CA GLU A 185 -14.85 17.08 -6.60
C GLU A 185 -13.96 17.44 -5.41
N LEU A 186 -14.01 16.64 -4.34
CA LEU A 186 -13.12 16.76 -3.20
C LEU A 186 -11.66 16.48 -3.61
N LEU A 187 -11.42 15.44 -4.42
CA LEU A 187 -10.10 15.13 -4.97
C LEU A 187 -9.51 16.33 -5.71
N ALA A 188 -10.26 16.93 -6.62
CA ALA A 188 -9.80 18.08 -7.40
C ALA A 188 -9.44 19.29 -6.52
N ARG A 189 -10.14 19.49 -5.41
CA ARG A 189 -9.80 20.56 -4.44
C ARG A 189 -8.53 20.25 -3.67
N ILE A 190 -8.29 18.99 -3.32
CA ILE A 190 -7.05 18.57 -2.65
C ILE A 190 -5.86 18.74 -3.60
N GLU A 191 -5.99 18.28 -4.84
CA GLU A 191 -4.95 18.41 -5.87
C GLU A 191 -4.55 19.85 -6.17
N ALA A 192 -5.51 20.78 -6.12
CA ALA A 192 -5.22 22.20 -6.30
C ALA A 192 -4.32 22.78 -5.20
N GLY A 193 -4.20 22.12 -4.05
CA GLY A 193 -3.43 22.57 -2.90
C GLY A 193 -2.08 21.90 -2.72
N THR A 194 -1.76 20.84 -3.47
CA THR A 194 -0.52 20.05 -3.25
C THR A 194 -0.01 19.40 -4.54
N GLU A 195 1.32 19.25 -4.63
CA GLU A 195 2.00 18.49 -5.69
C GLU A 195 2.47 17.09 -5.20
N VAL A 196 2.17 16.73 -3.95
CA VAL A 196 2.55 15.44 -3.37
C VAL A 196 1.72 14.33 -4.01
N PRO A 197 2.33 13.21 -4.43
CA PRO A 197 1.61 12.03 -4.92
C PRO A 197 0.55 11.57 -3.92
N LEU A 198 -0.69 11.36 -4.39
CA LEU A 198 -1.81 10.96 -3.56
C LEU A 198 -1.99 9.43 -3.52
N VAL A 199 -2.46 8.95 -2.39
CA VAL A 199 -2.65 7.52 -2.11
C VAL A 199 -4.09 7.25 -1.69
N ILE A 200 -4.69 6.21 -2.26
CA ILE A 200 -6.01 5.70 -1.86
C ILE A 200 -5.85 4.38 -1.11
N HIS A 201 -6.23 4.40 0.17
CA HIS A 201 -6.40 3.20 0.97
C HIS A 201 -7.75 2.54 0.68
N GLY A 202 -7.89 1.24 1.00
CA GLY A 202 -9.12 0.52 0.70
C GLY A 202 -9.41 0.35 -0.81
N GLY A 203 -8.37 0.32 -1.64
CA GLY A 203 -8.47 0.26 -3.10
C GLY A 203 -9.30 -0.91 -3.65
N THR A 204 -9.45 -2.02 -2.89
CA THR A 204 -10.36 -3.13 -3.26
C THR A 204 -11.81 -2.64 -3.44
N GLY A 205 -12.26 -1.66 -2.64
CA GLY A 205 -13.61 -1.10 -2.73
C GLY A 205 -13.85 -0.25 -3.98
N VAL A 206 -12.79 0.28 -4.59
CA VAL A 206 -12.88 1.15 -5.77
C VAL A 206 -13.02 0.32 -7.04
N PRO A 207 -14.04 0.60 -7.90
CA PRO A 207 -14.19 -0.10 -9.17
C PRO A 207 -12.93 -0.01 -10.04
N VAL A 208 -12.57 -1.11 -10.71
CA VAL A 208 -11.33 -1.19 -11.53
C VAL A 208 -11.28 -0.08 -12.58
N ALA A 209 -12.40 0.21 -13.25
CA ALA A 209 -12.47 1.27 -14.25
C ALA A 209 -12.19 2.67 -13.66
N GLN A 210 -12.67 2.93 -12.43
CA GLN A 210 -12.43 4.20 -11.73
C GLN A 210 -10.96 4.28 -11.27
N ARG A 211 -10.39 3.20 -10.71
CA ARG A 211 -8.95 3.15 -10.38
C ARG A 211 -8.09 3.55 -11.59
N ALA A 212 -8.34 2.93 -12.74
CA ALA A 212 -7.61 3.21 -13.98
C ALA A 212 -7.85 4.63 -14.54
N ALA A 213 -9.06 5.16 -14.40
CA ALA A 213 -9.38 6.52 -14.84
C ALA A 213 -8.67 7.57 -13.99
N LEU A 214 -8.73 7.42 -12.66
CA LEU A 214 -8.11 8.35 -11.72
C LEU A 214 -6.58 8.28 -11.77
N ALA A 215 -5.99 7.10 -11.93
CA ALA A 215 -4.53 6.96 -12.13
C ALA A 215 -4.03 7.78 -13.32
N ARG A 216 -4.80 7.83 -14.42
CA ARG A 216 -4.45 8.63 -15.61
C ARG A 216 -4.83 10.10 -15.52
N GLY A 217 -5.88 10.43 -14.78
CA GLY A 217 -6.52 11.76 -14.77
C GLY A 217 -6.20 12.62 -13.56
N SER A 218 -5.57 12.07 -12.52
CA SER A 218 -5.37 12.76 -11.24
C SER A 218 -3.95 12.57 -10.70
N ALA A 219 -3.69 13.07 -9.49
CA ALA A 219 -2.45 12.85 -8.75
C ALA A 219 -2.46 11.54 -7.91
N ILE A 220 -3.46 10.69 -8.06
CA ILE A 220 -3.50 9.39 -7.39
C ILE A 220 -2.46 8.46 -8.05
N CYS A 221 -1.40 8.15 -7.29
CA CYS A 221 -0.27 7.36 -7.76
C CYS A 221 -0.13 6.00 -7.07
N LYS A 222 -0.95 5.72 -6.04
CA LYS A 222 -0.90 4.47 -5.29
C LYS A 222 -2.29 4.04 -4.85
N TYR A 223 -2.57 2.75 -4.98
CA TYR A 223 -3.74 2.10 -4.39
C TYR A 223 -3.31 1.00 -3.43
N ASN A 224 -3.75 1.07 -2.16
CA ASN A 224 -3.56 -0.01 -1.21
C ASN A 224 -4.60 -1.11 -1.43
N ILE A 225 -4.15 -2.30 -1.81
CA ILE A 225 -4.99 -3.43 -2.19
C ILE A 225 -4.62 -4.65 -1.34
N GLY A 226 -5.59 -5.19 -0.64
CA GLY A 226 -5.37 -6.36 0.22
C GLY A 226 -6.56 -7.31 0.24
N THR A 227 -7.78 -6.81 0.39
CA THR A 227 -8.96 -7.64 0.62
C THR A 227 -9.26 -8.58 -0.55
N GLU A 228 -9.21 -8.09 -1.78
CA GLU A 228 -9.47 -8.93 -2.96
C GLU A 228 -8.44 -10.06 -3.13
N LEU A 229 -7.18 -9.83 -2.78
CA LEU A 229 -6.12 -10.84 -2.81
C LEU A 229 -6.29 -11.87 -1.69
N ARG A 230 -6.67 -11.43 -0.47
CA ARG A 230 -6.99 -12.35 0.64
C ARG A 230 -8.21 -13.22 0.33
N GLN A 231 -9.24 -12.64 -0.29
CA GLN A 231 -10.41 -13.39 -0.75
C GLN A 231 -10.01 -14.42 -1.82
N ALA A 232 -9.16 -14.04 -2.78
CA ALA A 232 -8.64 -14.95 -3.79
C ALA A 232 -7.86 -16.09 -3.14
N PHE A 233 -6.91 -15.80 -2.25
CA PHE A 233 -6.17 -16.78 -1.48
C PHE A 233 -7.11 -17.79 -0.78
N GLY A 234 -8.10 -17.31 -0.03
CA GLY A 234 -9.02 -18.17 0.71
C GLY A 234 -9.89 -19.06 -0.18
N ARG A 235 -10.31 -18.55 -1.35
CA ARG A 235 -11.04 -19.36 -2.36
C ARG A 235 -10.13 -20.43 -2.97
N ASP A 236 -8.94 -20.04 -3.39
CA ASP A 236 -8.02 -20.92 -4.08
C ASP A 236 -7.44 -22.00 -3.16
N LEU A 237 -7.19 -21.68 -1.88
CA LEU A 237 -6.79 -22.66 -0.87
C LEU A 237 -7.86 -23.75 -0.71
N ARG A 238 -9.13 -23.36 -0.56
CA ARG A 238 -10.23 -24.36 -0.48
C ARG A 238 -10.30 -25.21 -1.72
N ARG A 239 -10.08 -24.64 -2.90
CA ARG A 239 -10.08 -25.35 -4.17
C ARG A 239 -8.94 -26.36 -4.26
N VAL A 240 -7.70 -25.95 -3.94
CA VAL A 240 -6.53 -26.85 -3.93
C VAL A 240 -6.74 -28.03 -2.98
N LEU A 241 -7.28 -27.78 -1.78
CA LEU A 241 -7.55 -28.83 -0.81
C LEU A 241 -8.69 -29.76 -1.26
N ALA A 242 -9.69 -29.25 -1.97
CA ALA A 242 -10.77 -30.07 -2.53
C ALA A 242 -10.30 -30.92 -3.72
N GLU A 243 -9.45 -30.39 -4.59
CA GLU A 243 -8.85 -31.10 -5.72
C GLU A 243 -7.86 -32.19 -5.26
N HIS A 244 -7.20 -31.98 -4.11
CA HIS A 244 -6.20 -32.90 -3.55
C HIS A 244 -6.44 -33.20 -2.06
N PRO A 245 -7.52 -33.93 -1.69
CA PRO A 245 -7.95 -34.10 -0.30
C PRO A 245 -6.95 -34.87 0.59
N GLN A 246 -6.03 -35.65 -0.02
CA GLN A 246 -4.99 -36.37 0.72
C GLN A 246 -3.69 -35.59 0.91
N ARG A 247 -3.60 -34.41 0.32
CA ARG A 247 -2.39 -33.57 0.43
C ARG A 247 -2.32 -32.92 1.81
N PHE A 248 -1.19 -33.06 2.49
CA PHE A 248 -0.94 -32.52 3.82
C PHE A 248 0.38 -31.72 3.90
N ASP A 249 1.25 -31.86 2.90
CA ASP A 249 2.49 -31.09 2.87
C ASP A 249 2.22 -29.62 2.56
N ARG A 250 2.64 -28.76 3.47
CA ARG A 250 2.42 -27.31 3.36
C ARG A 250 3.09 -26.72 2.13
N ILE A 251 4.30 -27.19 1.80
CA ILE A 251 5.08 -26.66 0.67
C ILE A 251 4.37 -26.99 -0.64
N GLU A 252 3.86 -28.22 -0.79
CA GLU A 252 3.10 -28.62 -1.97
C GLU A 252 1.80 -27.80 -2.11
N ILE A 253 1.06 -27.63 -1.01
CA ILE A 253 -0.18 -26.84 -1.00
C ILE A 253 0.09 -25.39 -1.44
N PHE A 254 1.08 -24.75 -0.86
CA PHE A 254 1.39 -23.36 -1.18
C PHE A 254 2.07 -23.18 -2.54
N SER A 255 2.79 -24.18 -3.04
CA SER A 255 3.34 -24.16 -4.41
C SER A 255 2.23 -24.12 -5.47
N ASP A 256 1.16 -24.89 -5.27
CA ASP A 256 -0.01 -24.88 -6.17
C ASP A 256 -0.79 -23.57 -6.07
N LEU A 257 -0.86 -22.97 -4.87
CA LEU A 257 -1.50 -21.69 -4.66
C LEU A 257 -0.74 -20.53 -5.32
N GLU A 258 0.58 -20.56 -5.29
CA GLU A 258 1.41 -19.44 -5.76
C GLU A 258 1.09 -19.07 -7.21
N GLY A 259 0.97 -20.04 -8.11
CA GLY A 259 0.62 -19.79 -9.51
C GLY A 259 -0.73 -19.07 -9.68
N ARG A 260 -1.71 -19.38 -8.83
CA ARG A 260 -3.03 -18.73 -8.82
C ARG A 260 -2.94 -17.30 -8.29
N ILE A 261 -2.17 -17.07 -7.21
CA ILE A 261 -1.94 -15.74 -6.66
C ILE A 261 -1.20 -14.86 -7.69
N VAL A 262 -0.17 -15.38 -8.34
CA VAL A 262 0.54 -14.68 -9.42
C VAL A 262 -0.42 -14.25 -10.52
N SER A 263 -1.26 -15.18 -11.02
CA SER A 263 -2.22 -14.89 -12.09
C SER A 263 -3.20 -13.78 -11.68
N ARG A 264 -3.76 -13.87 -10.48
CA ARG A 264 -4.68 -12.85 -9.96
C ARG A 264 -4.01 -11.48 -9.78
N THR A 265 -2.78 -11.48 -9.27
CA THR A 265 -2.01 -10.24 -9.09
C THR A 265 -1.69 -9.59 -10.44
N ARG A 266 -1.34 -10.38 -11.46
CA ARG A 266 -1.12 -9.88 -12.82
C ARG A 266 -2.36 -9.19 -13.41
N GLU A 267 -3.54 -9.78 -13.24
CA GLU A 267 -4.81 -9.17 -13.66
C GLU A 267 -5.02 -7.79 -12.99
N LEU A 268 -4.72 -7.71 -11.69
CA LEU A 268 -4.83 -6.49 -10.92
C LEU A 268 -3.84 -5.42 -11.41
N LEU A 269 -2.56 -5.79 -11.61
CA LEU A 269 -1.50 -4.86 -12.02
C LEU A 269 -1.75 -4.26 -13.42
N ARG A 270 -2.32 -5.03 -14.35
CA ARG A 270 -2.70 -4.55 -15.70
C ARG A 270 -3.81 -3.50 -15.68
N ALA A 271 -4.52 -3.38 -14.59
CA ALA A 271 -5.68 -2.51 -14.45
C ALA A 271 -5.35 -1.14 -13.81
N LEU A 272 -4.10 -0.87 -13.50
CA LEU A 272 -3.59 0.37 -12.90
C LEU A 272 -2.68 1.12 -13.85
#